data_6c6d1cd9d2ea4a0982ae6812d39142d1
#
_entry.id   6c6d1cd9d2ea4a0982ae6812d39142d1
#
_cell.length_a   1.000
_cell.length_b   1.000
_cell.length_c   1.000
_cell.angle_alpha   90.00
_cell.angle_beta   90.00
_cell.angle_gamma   90.00
#
_symmetry.space_group_name_H-M   'P 1'
#
loop_
_entity.id
_entity.type
_entity.pdbx_description
1 polymer ?
#
loop_
_entity_poly.entity_id
_entity_poly.type
_entity_poly.pdbx_seq_one_letter_code
_entity_poly.pdbx_strand_id
1 'polypeptide(L)' 'MPHISIEGPALSLDKKRILVEKITKIASEAYNIPEEKFMIHLLEFPKENTGSGGVLLSDK' A
#
# COMPACT_ATOMS: atom_id res chain seq x y z
N MET A 1 9.21 -12.84 9.19
CA MET A 1 8.82 -11.42 9.21
C MET A 1 7.86 -11.15 8.04
N PRO A 2 6.60 -10.84 8.33
CA PRO A 2 5.64 -10.62 7.26
C PRO A 2 5.90 -9.30 6.51
N HIS A 3 5.71 -9.34 5.20
CA HIS A 3 5.84 -8.18 4.34
C HIS A 3 4.52 -7.95 3.61
N ILE A 4 4.07 -6.70 3.60
CA ILE A 4 2.85 -6.32 2.89
C ILE A 4 3.22 -5.20 1.93
N SER A 5 2.87 -5.36 0.67
CA SER A 5 3.10 -4.33 -0.35
C SER A 5 1.77 -3.88 -0.91
N ILE A 6 1.58 -2.58 -1.01
CA ILE A 6 0.37 -1.99 -1.56
C ILE A 6 0.78 -1.11 -2.74
N GLU A 7 0.19 -1.36 -3.89
CA GLU A 7 0.42 -0.57 -5.09
C GLU A 7 -0.82 0.27 -5.36
N GLY A 8 -0.61 1.54 -5.58
CA GLY A 8 -1.74 2.44 -5.82
C GLY A 8 -1.32 3.86 -6.11
N PRO A 9 -2.29 4.76 -6.22
CA PRO A 9 -1.99 6.18 -6.44
C PRO A 9 -1.35 6.81 -5.21
N ALA A 10 -0.83 8.02 -5.40
CA ALA A 10 -0.19 8.77 -4.31
C ALA A 10 -1.19 9.14 -3.22
N LEU A 11 -0.72 9.10 -1.99
CA LEU A 11 -1.48 9.52 -0.81
C LEU A 11 -0.70 10.60 -0.08
N SER A 12 -1.42 11.42 0.70
CA SER A 12 -0.75 12.37 1.58
C SER A 12 -0.01 11.60 2.69
N LEU A 13 0.98 12.25 3.28
CA LEU A 13 1.77 11.63 4.34
C LEU A 13 0.88 11.20 5.52
N ASP A 14 -0.09 12.03 5.88
CA ASP A 14 -0.99 11.71 6.99
C ASP A 14 -1.84 10.47 6.70
N LYS A 15 -2.32 10.34 5.47
CA LYS A 15 -3.09 9.16 5.07
C LYS A 15 -2.23 7.91 5.03
N LYS A 16 -0.97 8.04 4.63
CA LYS A 16 -0.03 6.92 4.67
C LYS A 16 0.18 6.41 6.09
N ARG A 17 0.31 7.34 7.05
CA ARG A 17 0.48 6.97 8.46
C ARG A 17 -0.73 6.17 8.97
N ILE A 18 -1.92 6.65 8.67
CA ILE A 18 -3.15 5.97 9.08
C ILE A 18 -3.28 4.60 8.43
N LEU A 19 -3.01 4.53 7.14
CA LEU A 19 -3.11 3.27 6.38
C LEU A 19 -2.16 2.22 6.94
N VAL A 20 -0.89 2.58 7.13
CA VAL A 20 0.12 1.66 7.66
C VAL A 20 -0.25 1.20 9.07
N GLU A 21 -0.70 2.13 9.91
CA GLU A 21 -1.10 1.80 11.28
C GLU A 21 -2.25 0.79 11.32
N LYS A 22 -3.30 1.05 10.54
CA LYS A 22 -4.49 0.19 10.56
C LYS A 22 -4.24 -1.17 9.93
N ILE A 23 -3.51 -1.22 8.82
CA ILE A 23 -3.18 -2.49 8.18
C ILE A 23 -2.30 -3.34 9.07
N THR A 24 -1.32 -2.73 9.72
CA THR A 24 -0.44 -3.46 10.64
C THR A 24 -1.24 -4.06 11.77
N LYS A 25 -2.18 -3.31 12.34
CA LYS A 25 -3.00 -3.80 13.43
C LYS A 25 -3.85 -5.00 13.01
N ILE A 26 -4.53 -4.89 11.87
CA ILE A 26 -5.37 -5.97 11.36
C ILE A 26 -4.53 -7.21 11.05
N ALA A 27 -3.40 -7.03 10.38
CA ALA A 27 -2.52 -8.13 10.02
C ALA A 27 -1.92 -8.80 11.25
N SER A 28 -1.54 -8.01 12.25
CA SER A 28 -1.01 -8.52 13.51
C SER A 28 -2.03 -9.43 14.20
N GLU A 29 -3.28 -9.02 14.21
CA GLU A 29 -4.35 -9.82 14.81
C GLU A 29 -4.59 -11.11 14.03
N ALA A 30 -4.60 -11.02 12.69
CA ALA A 30 -4.86 -12.17 11.84
C ALA A 30 -3.76 -13.23 11.93
N TYR A 31 -2.51 -12.80 11.94
CA TYR A 31 -1.37 -13.72 12.01
C TYR A 31 -0.96 -14.09 13.42
N ASN A 32 -1.45 -13.36 14.42
CA ASN A 32 -1.04 -13.49 15.80
C ASN A 32 0.47 -13.30 15.96
N ILE A 33 0.99 -12.26 15.29
CA ILE A 33 2.40 -11.86 15.29
C ILE A 33 2.47 -10.41 15.77
N PRO A 34 3.44 -10.04 16.63
CA PRO A 34 3.55 -8.64 17.09
C PRO A 34 3.69 -7.64 15.96
N GLU A 35 3.12 -6.46 16.14
CA GLU A 35 3.11 -5.42 15.10
C GLU A 35 4.51 -5.02 14.63
N GLU A 36 5.48 -5.00 15.53
CA GLU A 36 6.86 -4.60 15.18
C GLU A 36 7.56 -5.55 14.23
N LYS A 37 6.97 -6.72 13.95
CA LYS A 37 7.53 -7.69 13.01
C LYS A 37 7.07 -7.44 11.57
N PHE A 38 6.12 -6.53 11.38
CA PHE A 38 5.56 -6.27 10.04
C PHE A 38 6.32 -5.18 9.31
N MET A 39 6.51 -5.41 8.00
CA MET A 39 7.08 -4.42 7.09
C MET A 39 6.04 -4.12 6.02
N ILE A 40 5.75 -2.84 5.81
CA ILE A 40 4.78 -2.43 4.79
C ILE A 40 5.45 -1.48 3.81
N HIS A 41 5.28 -1.77 2.53
CA HIS A 41 5.77 -0.91 1.46
C HIS A 41 4.60 -0.34 0.69
N LEU A 42 4.58 0.97 0.53
CA LEU A 42 3.59 1.66 -0.27
C LEU A 42 4.26 2.07 -1.57
N LEU A 43 3.81 1.50 -2.68
CA LEU A 43 4.36 1.78 -3.99
C LEU A 43 3.38 2.69 -4.73
N GLU A 44 3.83 3.88 -5.05
CA GLU A 44 2.98 4.88 -5.70
C GLU A 44 3.23 4.91 -7.19
N PHE A 45 2.17 4.70 -7.94
CA PHE A 45 2.23 4.72 -9.40
C PHE A 45 1.28 5.79 -9.94
N PRO A 46 1.80 6.81 -10.62
CA PRO A 46 0.94 7.81 -11.25
C PRO A 46 0.23 7.19 -12.46
N LYS A 47 -0.87 7.81 -12.87
CA LYS A 47 -1.66 7.31 -14.00
C LYS A 47 -0.84 7.22 -15.29
N GLU A 48 0.16 8.08 -15.44
CA GLU A 48 1.05 8.07 -16.61
C GLU A 48 2.01 6.89 -16.62
N ASN A 49 2.11 6.15 -15.51
CA ASN A 49 2.95 4.96 -15.40
C ASN A 49 2.12 3.68 -15.29
N THR A 50 0.81 3.78 -15.49
CA THR A 50 -0.09 2.64 -15.35
C THR A 50 -0.90 2.48 -16.62
N GLY A 51 -0.82 1.30 -17.24
CA GLY A 51 -1.55 0.99 -18.45
C GLY A 51 -2.59 -0.09 -18.22
N SER A 52 -3.67 -0.02 -18.98
CA SER A 52 -4.73 -1.02 -18.97
C SER A 52 -5.29 -1.15 -20.39
N GLY A 53 -5.30 -2.39 -20.89
CA GLY A 53 -5.81 -2.64 -22.24
C GLY A 53 -5.03 -1.97 -23.35
N GLY A 54 -3.73 -1.72 -23.11
CA GLY A 54 -2.88 -1.05 -24.08
C GLY A 54 -2.93 0.47 -24.06
N VAL A 55 -3.63 1.05 -23.08
CA VAL A 55 -3.80 2.51 -22.97
C VAL A 55 -3.38 2.95 -21.57
N LEU A 56 -2.63 4.05 -21.49
CA LEU A 56 -2.26 4.64 -20.20
C LEU A 56 -3.51 5.17 -19.51
N LEU A 57 -3.59 5.00 -18.18
CA LEU A 57 -4.72 5.52 -17.42
C LEU A 57 -4.83 7.04 -17.52
N SER A 58 -3.70 7.73 -17.71
CA SER A 58 -3.69 9.19 -17.91
C SER A 58 -4.34 9.62 -19.22
N ASP A 59 -4.51 8.70 -20.16
CA ASP A 59 -5.13 8.98 -21.47
C ASP A 59 -6.61 8.60 -21.54
N LYS A 60 -7.15 8.15 -20.44
CA LYS A 60 -8.56 7.74 -20.38
C LYS A 60 -9.47 8.84 -19.89
#